data_1da599feb6d6c1212500624e338d730e
#
_entry.id   1da599feb6d6c1212500624e338d730e
#
_cell.length_a   1.000
_cell.length_b   1.000
_cell.length_c   1.000
_cell.angle_alpha   90.00
_cell.angle_beta   90.00
_cell.angle_gamma   90.00
#
_symmetry.space_group_name_H-M   'P 1'
#
loop_
_entity.id
_entity.type
_entity.pdbx_description
1 polymer ?
#
loop_
_entity_poly.entity_id
_entity_poly.type
_entity_poly.pdbx_seq_one_letter_code
_entity_poly.pdbx_strand_id
1 'polypeptide(L)'
;YIIKRLLQSVVTILLVVSVVFLLLRLLPTDYFFTEEELIKLTPEQQHDKLQANGLLDHPLVQLFNFYKRLFTQGDLGTSRRLQTGKSVVSLIASRFGISMKLGLIALAISLIIGVPLGILQARFKDGHLDRIGTGFTIFVNAVPHLVSYSLIMVFGSRVLGLPAMYSTRKVAKLAILGMELKINTSSILPIACLALGSIAY
;
A
#
# COMPACT_ATOMS: atom_id res chain seq x y z
N TYR A 1 -15.65 10.94 -21.95
CA TYR A 1 -14.25 10.58 -21.69
C TYR A 1 -14.07 9.95 -20.31
N ILE A 2 -14.52 10.59 -19.21
CA ILE A 2 -14.37 10.14 -17.84
C ILE A 2 -15.03 8.77 -17.61
N ILE A 3 -16.27 8.59 -18.04
CA ILE A 3 -17.00 7.31 -17.88
C ILE A 3 -16.25 6.17 -18.57
N LYS A 4 -15.74 6.38 -19.78
CA LYS A 4 -14.93 5.37 -20.48
C LYS A 4 -13.69 4.99 -19.68
N ARG A 5 -12.98 5.97 -19.11
CA ARG A 5 -11.80 5.73 -18.26
C ARG A 5 -12.13 4.98 -16.98
N LEU A 6 -13.24 5.33 -16.33
CA LEU A 6 -13.71 4.62 -15.15
C LEU A 6 -14.08 3.16 -15.46
N LEU A 7 -14.80 2.91 -16.55
CA LEU A 7 -15.12 1.55 -16.99
C LEU A 7 -13.84 0.74 -17.30
N GLN A 8 -12.88 1.34 -18.01
CA GLN A 8 -11.59 0.70 -18.29
C GLN A 8 -10.85 0.35 -16.98
N SER A 9 -10.84 1.24 -16.00
CA SER A 9 -10.20 1.00 -14.70
C SER A 9 -10.87 -0.16 -13.96
N VAL A 10 -12.21 -0.22 -13.95
CA VAL A 10 -12.96 -1.33 -13.32
C VAL A 10 -12.63 -2.65 -14.00
N VAL A 11 -12.66 -2.69 -15.34
CA VAL A 11 -12.32 -3.91 -16.10
C VAL A 11 -10.89 -4.36 -15.81
N THR A 12 -9.93 -3.42 -15.76
CA THR A 12 -8.53 -3.72 -15.43
C THR A 12 -8.41 -4.30 -14.04
N ILE A 13 -9.08 -3.72 -13.04
CA ILE A 13 -9.08 -4.24 -11.66
C ILE A 13 -9.65 -5.66 -11.61
N LEU A 14 -10.79 -5.90 -12.23
CA LEU A 14 -11.40 -7.24 -12.28
C LEU A 14 -10.48 -8.25 -12.96
N LEU A 15 -9.83 -7.86 -14.06
CA LEU A 15 -8.88 -8.72 -14.76
C LEU A 15 -7.70 -9.07 -13.86
N VAL A 16 -7.07 -8.08 -13.23
CA VAL A 16 -5.92 -8.30 -12.32
C VAL A 16 -6.33 -9.20 -11.15
N VAL A 17 -7.47 -8.93 -10.53
CA VAL A 17 -7.99 -9.77 -9.43
C VAL A 17 -8.23 -11.20 -9.91
N SER A 18 -8.82 -11.40 -11.10
CA SER A 18 -9.04 -12.73 -11.67
C SER A 18 -7.74 -13.49 -11.91
N VAL A 19 -6.75 -12.82 -12.51
CA VAL A 19 -5.44 -13.44 -12.78
C VAL A 19 -4.76 -13.84 -11.47
N VAL A 20 -4.69 -12.94 -10.50
CA VAL A 20 -4.09 -13.23 -9.19
C VAL A 20 -4.85 -14.35 -8.47
N PHE A 21 -6.19 -14.33 -8.51
CA PHE A 21 -7.02 -15.38 -7.94
C PHE A 21 -6.68 -16.75 -8.55
N LEU A 22 -6.63 -16.84 -9.88
CA LEU A 22 -6.32 -18.09 -10.58
C LEU A 22 -4.90 -18.56 -10.30
N LEU A 23 -3.92 -17.65 -10.29
CA LEU A 23 -2.53 -17.98 -9.93
C LEU A 23 -2.42 -18.55 -8.51
N LEU A 24 -3.16 -18.01 -7.55
CA LEU A 24 -3.21 -18.55 -6.18
C LEU A 24 -3.80 -19.97 -6.12
N ARG A 25 -4.61 -20.38 -7.10
CA ARG A 25 -5.16 -21.75 -7.18
C ARG A 25 -4.17 -22.78 -7.77
N LEU A 26 -3.06 -22.31 -8.32
CA LEU A 26 -1.96 -23.19 -8.74
C LEU A 26 -1.02 -23.56 -7.58
N LEU A 27 -1.18 -22.92 -6.42
CA LEU A 27 -0.38 -23.23 -5.24
C LEU A 27 -0.77 -24.59 -4.66
N PRO A 28 0.19 -25.29 -4.03
CA PRO A 28 -0.08 -26.54 -3.31
C PRO A 28 -1.19 -26.36 -2.27
N THR A 29 -1.94 -27.42 -2.02
CA THR A 29 -3.07 -27.41 -1.08
C THR A 29 -2.66 -27.00 0.35
N ASP A 30 -1.44 -27.32 0.73
CA ASP A 30 -0.86 -26.98 2.04
C ASP A 30 -0.82 -25.46 2.28
N TYR A 31 -0.74 -24.67 1.21
CA TYR A 31 -0.80 -23.20 1.31
C TYR A 31 -2.09 -22.67 1.95
N PHE A 32 -3.17 -23.44 1.85
CA PHE A 32 -4.49 -23.06 2.38
C PHE A 32 -4.68 -23.37 3.87
N PHE A 33 -3.71 -24.03 4.48
CA PHE A 33 -3.68 -24.33 5.91
C PHE A 33 -2.67 -23.46 6.66
N THR A 34 -2.90 -23.28 7.96
CA THR A 34 -1.88 -22.75 8.85
C THR A 34 -0.93 -23.90 9.26
N GLU A 35 0.29 -23.55 9.73
CA GLU A 35 1.25 -24.56 10.21
C GLU A 35 0.66 -25.43 11.34
N GLU A 36 -0.13 -24.80 12.22
CA GLU A 36 -0.81 -25.53 13.29
C GLU A 36 -1.86 -26.51 12.76
N GLU A 37 -2.58 -26.14 11.73
CA GLU A 37 -3.60 -27.02 11.09
C GLU A 37 -2.96 -28.19 10.36
N LEU A 38 -1.81 -27.98 9.69
CA LEU A 38 -1.06 -29.04 9.03
C LEU A 38 -0.58 -30.12 10.03
N ILE A 39 -0.23 -29.69 11.25
CA ILE A 39 0.22 -30.62 12.32
C ILE A 39 -0.96 -31.32 13.01
N LYS A 40 -2.08 -30.61 13.22
CA LYS A 40 -3.21 -31.10 14.00
C LYS A 40 -4.23 -31.92 13.23
N LEU A 41 -4.38 -31.64 11.91
CA LEU A 41 -5.40 -32.27 11.10
C LEU A 41 -4.86 -33.52 10.39
N THR A 42 -5.63 -34.59 10.42
CA THR A 42 -5.34 -35.77 9.59
C THR A 42 -5.56 -35.47 8.10
N PRO A 43 -4.97 -36.25 7.18
CA PRO A 43 -5.16 -36.05 5.73
C PRO A 43 -6.65 -36.04 5.31
N GLU A 44 -7.47 -36.86 5.95
CA GLU A 44 -8.92 -36.90 5.69
C GLU A 44 -9.58 -35.58 6.14
N GLN A 45 -9.28 -35.11 7.33
CA GLN A 45 -9.80 -33.82 7.84
C GLN A 45 -9.35 -32.63 6.99
N GLN A 46 -8.12 -32.68 6.48
CA GLN A 46 -7.62 -31.66 5.55
C GLN A 46 -8.43 -31.67 4.24
N HIS A 47 -8.69 -32.85 3.68
CA HIS A 47 -9.49 -33.00 2.48
C HIS A 47 -10.92 -32.49 2.68
N ASP A 48 -11.58 -32.89 3.77
CA ASP A 48 -12.94 -32.44 4.10
C ASP A 48 -13.01 -30.92 4.26
N LYS A 49 -12.00 -30.31 4.88
CA LYS A 49 -11.90 -28.86 5.05
C LYS A 49 -11.72 -28.15 3.73
N LEU A 50 -10.92 -28.67 2.81
CA LEU A 50 -10.77 -28.14 1.46
C LEU A 50 -12.09 -28.21 0.69
N GLN A 51 -12.78 -29.36 0.77
CA GLN A 51 -14.06 -29.57 0.12
C GLN A 51 -15.15 -28.65 0.67
N ALA A 52 -15.28 -28.55 1.99
CA ALA A 52 -16.24 -27.65 2.66
C ALA A 52 -16.03 -26.17 2.30
N ASN A 53 -14.80 -25.77 1.98
CA ASN A 53 -14.47 -24.42 1.52
C ASN A 53 -14.54 -24.24 -0.01
N GLY A 54 -14.95 -25.27 -0.76
CA GLY A 54 -15.02 -25.27 -2.22
C GLY A 54 -13.65 -25.11 -2.91
N LEU A 55 -12.57 -25.48 -2.21
CA LEU A 55 -11.19 -25.33 -2.73
C LEU A 55 -10.81 -26.47 -3.68
N LEU A 56 -11.59 -27.56 -3.70
CA LEU A 56 -11.44 -28.67 -4.62
C LEU A 56 -12.28 -28.48 -5.92
N ASP A 57 -13.14 -27.47 -5.96
CA ASP A 57 -13.90 -27.15 -7.16
C ASP A 57 -12.98 -26.65 -8.28
N HIS A 58 -13.48 -26.71 -9.52
CA HIS A 58 -12.75 -26.17 -10.65
C HIS A 58 -12.43 -24.66 -10.43
N PRO A 59 -11.21 -24.17 -10.71
CA PRO A 59 -10.78 -22.79 -10.42
C PRO A 59 -11.72 -21.70 -10.95
N LEU A 60 -12.34 -21.91 -12.12
CA LEU A 60 -13.31 -20.97 -12.68
C LEU A 60 -14.62 -20.91 -11.88
N VAL A 61 -15.07 -22.04 -11.32
CA VAL A 61 -16.24 -22.07 -10.43
C VAL A 61 -15.96 -21.34 -9.14
N GLN A 62 -14.75 -21.52 -8.59
CA GLN A 62 -14.29 -20.78 -7.41
C GLN A 62 -14.23 -19.28 -7.68
N LEU A 63 -13.72 -18.85 -8.85
CA LEU A 63 -13.68 -17.46 -9.27
C LEU A 63 -15.10 -16.88 -9.40
N PHE A 64 -16.01 -17.61 -10.03
CA PHE A 64 -17.41 -17.18 -10.14
C PHE A 64 -18.06 -17.02 -8.76
N ASN A 65 -17.89 -17.98 -7.87
CA ASN A 65 -18.39 -17.92 -6.50
C ASN A 65 -17.78 -16.78 -5.70
N PHE A 66 -16.49 -16.46 -5.92
CA PHE A 66 -15.84 -15.29 -5.33
C PHE A 66 -16.50 -14.00 -5.78
N TYR A 67 -16.70 -13.79 -7.09
CA TYR A 67 -17.36 -12.60 -7.60
C TYR A 67 -18.82 -12.52 -7.17
N LYS A 68 -19.54 -13.63 -7.15
CA LYS A 68 -20.91 -13.67 -6.65
C LYS A 68 -20.98 -13.12 -5.21
N ARG A 69 -20.13 -13.62 -4.31
CA ARG A 69 -20.07 -13.13 -2.91
C ARG A 69 -19.66 -11.67 -2.84
N LEU A 70 -18.67 -11.28 -3.63
CA LEU A 70 -18.20 -9.89 -3.67
C LEU A 70 -19.33 -8.92 -4.04
N PHE A 71 -20.07 -9.20 -5.11
CA PHE A 71 -21.10 -8.29 -5.60
C PHE A 71 -22.44 -8.39 -4.85
N THR A 72 -22.77 -9.53 -4.25
CA THR A 72 -24.04 -9.69 -3.51
C THR A 72 -23.91 -9.35 -2.02
N GLN A 73 -22.75 -9.56 -1.42
CA GLN A 73 -22.56 -9.46 0.03
C GLN A 73 -21.42 -8.50 0.42
N GLY A 74 -20.65 -7.98 -0.55
CA GLY A 74 -19.45 -7.19 -0.26
C GLY A 74 -18.35 -7.99 0.45
N ASP A 75 -18.39 -9.32 0.37
CA ASP A 75 -17.48 -10.21 1.07
C ASP A 75 -16.29 -10.62 0.21
N LEU A 76 -15.09 -10.25 0.67
CA LEU A 76 -13.81 -10.63 0.08
C LEU A 76 -13.23 -11.91 0.69
N GLY A 77 -13.98 -12.55 1.59
CA GLY A 77 -13.51 -13.71 2.33
C GLY A 77 -12.71 -13.36 3.58
N THR A 78 -12.12 -14.39 4.18
CA THR A 78 -11.33 -14.29 5.41
C THR A 78 -9.85 -14.51 5.13
N SER A 79 -9.01 -13.77 5.88
CA SER A 79 -7.56 -13.92 5.81
C SER A 79 -7.13 -15.21 6.51
N ARG A 80 -6.26 -15.97 5.85
CA ARG A 80 -5.72 -17.23 6.39
C ARG A 80 -4.29 -17.09 6.89
N ARG A 81 -3.52 -16.11 6.40
CA ARG A 81 -2.09 -15.93 6.72
C ARG A 81 -1.80 -14.72 7.60
N LEU A 82 -2.33 -13.53 7.28
CA LEU A 82 -1.99 -12.30 8.00
C LEU A 82 -2.64 -12.23 9.39
N GLN A 83 -3.93 -12.50 9.45
CA GLN A 83 -4.70 -12.58 10.70
C GLN A 83 -5.81 -13.62 10.47
N THR A 84 -5.55 -14.85 10.89
CA THR A 84 -6.43 -15.99 10.67
C THR A 84 -7.85 -15.71 11.15
N GLY A 85 -8.83 -15.95 10.30
CA GLY A 85 -10.26 -15.78 10.59
C GLY A 85 -10.80 -14.35 10.48
N LYS A 86 -9.95 -13.32 10.31
CA LYS A 86 -10.45 -11.95 10.11
C LYS A 86 -10.91 -11.71 8.67
N SER A 87 -12.02 -10.99 8.53
CA SER A 87 -12.50 -10.56 7.21
C SER A 87 -11.45 -9.71 6.49
N VAL A 88 -11.23 -9.99 5.21
CA VAL A 88 -10.31 -9.23 4.34
C VAL A 88 -10.75 -7.77 4.24
N VAL A 89 -12.06 -7.50 4.19
CA VAL A 89 -12.62 -6.14 4.16
C VAL A 89 -12.17 -5.36 5.40
N SER A 90 -12.27 -5.95 6.59
CA SER A 90 -11.86 -5.28 7.84
C SER A 90 -10.36 -5.01 7.91
N LEU A 91 -9.55 -5.92 7.36
CA LEU A 91 -8.09 -5.75 7.28
C LEU A 91 -7.71 -4.61 6.33
N ILE A 92 -8.37 -4.51 5.19
CA ILE A 92 -8.16 -3.42 4.24
C ILE A 92 -8.63 -2.10 4.86
N ALA A 93 -9.84 -2.04 5.41
CA ALA A 93 -10.41 -0.84 6.00
C ALA A 93 -9.54 -0.25 7.11
N SER A 94 -8.99 -1.12 7.99
CA SER A 94 -8.13 -0.68 9.09
C SER A 94 -6.82 -0.03 8.62
N ARG A 95 -6.30 -0.43 7.46
CA ARG A 95 -5.04 0.09 6.89
C ARG A 95 -5.27 1.23 5.90
N PHE A 96 -6.41 1.19 5.21
CA PHE A 96 -6.76 2.19 4.19
C PHE A 96 -6.79 3.61 4.76
N GLY A 97 -7.41 3.80 5.92
CA GLY A 97 -7.47 5.11 6.58
C GLY A 97 -6.08 5.69 6.91
N ILE A 98 -5.16 4.84 7.35
CA ILE A 98 -3.77 5.25 7.64
C ILE A 98 -3.04 5.63 6.35
N SER A 99 -3.11 4.77 5.33
CA SER A 99 -2.45 4.99 4.04
C SER A 99 -3.00 6.25 3.35
N MET A 100 -4.32 6.45 3.38
CA MET A 100 -4.96 7.64 2.81
C MET A 100 -4.49 8.92 3.51
N LYS A 101 -4.44 8.90 4.84
CA LYS A 101 -3.95 10.05 5.62
C LYS A 101 -2.50 10.38 5.29
N LEU A 102 -1.62 9.39 5.26
CA LEU A 102 -0.21 9.60 4.94
C LEU A 102 -0.03 10.11 3.50
N GLY A 103 -0.76 9.50 2.56
CA GLY A 103 -0.71 9.90 1.15
C GLY A 103 -1.23 11.32 0.89
N LEU A 104 -2.34 11.71 1.53
CA LEU A 104 -2.88 13.07 1.38
C LEU A 104 -1.94 14.13 1.98
N ILE A 105 -1.32 13.86 3.14
CA ILE A 105 -0.34 14.78 3.72
C ILE A 105 0.89 14.89 2.83
N ALA A 106 1.41 13.76 2.33
CA ALA A 106 2.55 13.75 1.41
C ALA A 106 2.24 14.52 0.12
N LEU A 107 1.06 14.31 -0.46
CA LEU A 107 0.59 15.03 -1.64
C LEU A 107 0.51 16.54 -1.39
N ALA A 108 -0.06 16.96 -0.26
CA ALA A 108 -0.13 18.38 0.10
C ALA A 108 1.27 19.01 0.20
N ILE A 109 2.20 18.33 0.88
CA ILE A 109 3.60 18.78 0.98
C ILE A 109 4.25 18.86 -0.40
N SER A 110 4.05 17.86 -1.25
CA SER A 110 4.59 17.83 -2.61
C SER A 110 4.10 19.00 -3.45
N LEU A 111 2.80 19.32 -3.38
CA LEU A 111 2.22 20.44 -4.10
C LEU A 111 2.73 21.80 -3.57
N ILE A 112 2.82 21.96 -2.24
CA ILE A 112 3.27 23.20 -1.61
C ILE A 112 4.74 23.49 -1.95
N ILE A 113 5.57 22.45 -2.09
CA ILE A 113 7.00 22.59 -2.39
C ILE A 113 7.25 22.49 -3.90
N GLY A 114 6.71 21.48 -4.55
CA GLY A 114 6.99 21.15 -5.95
C GLY A 114 6.48 22.21 -6.92
N VAL A 115 5.24 22.70 -6.72
CA VAL A 115 4.68 23.71 -7.64
C VAL A 115 5.49 25.03 -7.62
N PRO A 116 5.83 25.64 -6.46
CA PRO A 116 6.68 26.83 -6.45
C PRO A 116 8.07 26.58 -7.02
N LEU A 117 8.69 25.43 -6.72
CA LEU A 117 9.99 25.08 -7.28
C LEU A 117 9.93 24.93 -8.81
N GLY A 118 8.90 24.27 -9.34
CA GLY A 118 8.71 24.14 -10.79
C GLY A 118 8.50 25.50 -11.48
N ILE A 119 7.72 26.40 -10.86
CA ILE A 119 7.54 27.77 -11.36
C ILE A 119 8.86 28.54 -11.36
N LEU A 120 9.66 28.42 -10.28
CA LEU A 120 10.97 29.07 -10.21
C LEU A 120 11.94 28.53 -11.26
N GLN A 121 12.00 27.22 -11.47
CA GLN A 121 12.81 26.61 -12.53
C GLN A 121 12.41 27.12 -13.91
N ALA A 122 11.10 27.15 -14.21
CA ALA A 122 10.59 27.66 -15.48
C ALA A 122 10.90 29.14 -15.69
N ARG A 123 10.84 29.95 -14.62
CA ARG A 123 11.15 31.39 -14.69
C ARG A 123 12.65 31.65 -14.90
N PHE A 124 13.52 30.84 -14.31
CA PHE A 124 14.98 30.97 -14.41
C PHE A 124 15.57 29.86 -15.28
N LYS A 125 14.92 29.57 -16.40
CA LYS A 125 15.33 28.57 -17.37
C LYS A 125 16.81 28.77 -17.76
N ASP A 126 17.52 27.64 -17.90
CA ASP A 126 18.96 27.57 -18.20
C ASP A 126 19.88 28.17 -17.10
N GLY A 127 19.32 28.66 -15.99
CA GLY A 127 20.04 29.19 -14.84
C GLY A 127 20.50 28.10 -13.86
N HIS A 128 21.17 28.56 -12.78
CA HIS A 128 21.65 27.63 -11.75
C HIS A 128 20.52 26.87 -11.03
N LEU A 129 19.38 27.52 -10.78
CA LEU A 129 18.21 26.91 -10.14
C LEU A 129 17.61 25.80 -11.02
N ASP A 130 17.52 26.05 -12.31
CA ASP A 130 17.01 25.09 -13.28
C ASP A 130 17.95 23.87 -13.37
N ARG A 131 19.26 24.06 -13.44
CA ARG A 131 20.24 22.98 -13.48
C ARG A 131 20.22 22.13 -12.20
N ILE A 132 20.12 22.76 -11.03
CA ILE A 132 20.02 22.03 -9.75
C ILE A 132 18.72 21.23 -9.68
N GLY A 133 17.60 21.85 -10.04
CA GLY A 133 16.30 21.17 -10.04
C GLY A 133 16.23 20.01 -11.02
N THR A 134 16.72 20.21 -12.24
CA THR A 134 16.82 19.15 -13.25
C THR A 134 17.73 18.02 -12.77
N GLY A 135 18.90 18.35 -12.19
CA GLY A 135 19.80 17.36 -11.61
C GLY A 135 19.15 16.56 -10.48
N PHE A 136 18.40 17.23 -9.61
CA PHE A 136 17.62 16.58 -8.54
C PHE A 136 16.57 15.63 -9.11
N THR A 137 15.78 16.08 -10.09
CA THR A 137 14.76 15.26 -10.75
C THR A 137 15.37 14.03 -11.42
N ILE A 138 16.48 14.18 -12.15
CA ILE A 138 17.19 13.08 -12.79
C ILE A 138 17.69 12.10 -11.71
N PHE A 139 18.30 12.60 -10.63
CA PHE A 139 18.81 11.76 -9.55
C PHE A 139 17.71 10.94 -8.88
N VAL A 140 16.59 11.58 -8.51
CA VAL A 140 15.47 10.90 -7.85
C VAL A 140 14.83 9.86 -8.76
N ASN A 141 14.71 10.14 -10.05
CA ASN A 141 14.13 9.20 -11.02
C ASN A 141 15.08 8.08 -11.45
N ALA A 142 16.41 8.31 -11.41
CA ALA A 142 17.41 7.30 -11.73
C ALA A 142 17.51 6.20 -10.65
N VAL A 143 17.21 6.53 -9.39
CA VAL A 143 17.28 5.57 -8.28
C VAL A 143 15.91 4.89 -8.11
N PRO A 144 15.84 3.54 -8.13
CA PRO A 144 14.58 2.85 -7.85
C PRO A 144 13.96 3.32 -6.53
N HIS A 145 12.67 3.69 -6.54
CA HIS A 145 11.99 4.25 -5.37
C HIS A 145 12.12 3.41 -4.10
N LEU A 146 12.11 2.07 -4.23
CA LEU A 146 12.31 1.17 -3.09
C LEU A 146 13.66 1.36 -2.42
N VAL A 147 14.72 1.60 -3.21
CA VAL A 147 16.07 1.86 -2.69
C VAL A 147 16.11 3.20 -1.98
N SER A 148 15.60 4.26 -2.62
CA SER A 148 15.52 5.60 -2.02
C SER A 148 14.74 5.58 -0.71
N TYR A 149 13.59 4.91 -0.67
CA TYR A 149 12.76 4.80 0.53
C TYR A 149 13.48 4.03 1.63
N SER A 150 14.17 2.93 1.30
CA SER A 150 14.94 2.17 2.27
C SER A 150 16.08 2.99 2.87
N LEU A 151 16.79 3.76 2.04
CA LEU A 151 17.84 4.66 2.50
C LEU A 151 17.30 5.75 3.43
N ILE A 152 16.22 6.43 3.06
CA ILE A 152 15.58 7.47 3.88
C ILE A 152 15.12 6.89 5.22
N MET A 153 14.51 5.69 5.21
CA MET A 153 14.03 5.02 6.42
C MET A 153 15.18 4.64 7.35
N VAL A 154 16.25 4.05 6.80
CA VAL A 154 17.43 3.65 7.60
C VAL A 154 18.18 4.88 8.13
N PHE A 155 18.44 5.85 7.26
CA PHE A 155 19.19 7.07 7.64
C PHE A 155 18.40 7.92 8.64
N GLY A 156 17.12 8.16 8.36
CA GLY A 156 16.23 8.91 9.23
C GLY A 156 16.04 8.23 10.59
N SER A 157 16.01 6.91 10.62
CA SER A 157 15.91 6.18 11.87
C SER A 157 17.21 6.24 12.68
N ARG A 158 18.36 6.07 12.03
CA ARG A 158 19.66 6.03 12.73
C ARG A 158 20.19 7.43 13.10
N VAL A 159 20.06 8.41 12.20
CA VAL A 159 20.64 9.75 12.37
C VAL A 159 19.70 10.67 13.12
N LEU A 160 18.40 10.67 12.77
CA LEU A 160 17.40 11.54 13.37
C LEU A 160 16.65 10.90 14.55
N GLY A 161 16.91 9.62 14.84
CA GLY A 161 16.21 8.88 15.91
C GLY A 161 14.70 8.70 15.65
N LEU A 162 14.24 8.89 14.39
CA LEU A 162 12.84 8.78 14.04
C LEU A 162 12.42 7.31 13.91
N PRO A 163 11.20 6.95 14.33
CA PRO A 163 10.72 5.58 14.19
C PRO A 163 10.60 5.17 12.71
N ALA A 164 11.26 4.08 12.31
CA ALA A 164 11.17 3.53 10.96
C ALA A 164 9.80 2.91 10.65
N MET A 165 9.10 2.37 11.68
CA MET A 165 7.78 1.77 11.51
C MET A 165 6.68 2.70 12.01
N TYR A 166 5.59 2.80 11.24
CA TYR A 166 4.42 3.54 11.66
C TYR A 166 3.77 2.91 12.91
N SER A 167 3.50 3.74 13.91
CA SER A 167 2.80 3.35 15.13
C SER A 167 1.82 4.46 15.55
N THR A 168 0.60 4.07 15.88
CA THR A 168 -0.42 5.00 16.39
C THR A 168 -0.12 5.54 17.79
N ARG A 169 0.81 4.90 18.53
CA ARG A 169 1.14 5.24 19.92
C ARG A 169 2.25 6.28 20.06
N LYS A 170 3.02 6.57 19.01
CA LYS A 170 4.16 7.50 19.05
C LYS A 170 3.72 8.90 18.62
N VAL A 171 3.07 9.61 19.52
CA VAL A 171 2.62 11.01 19.30
C VAL A 171 3.52 11.94 20.10
N ALA A 172 4.23 12.83 19.43
CA ALA A 172 4.93 13.95 20.07
C ALA A 172 4.05 15.20 20.02
N LYS A 173 4.10 15.98 21.09
CA LYS A 173 3.48 17.31 21.12
C LYS A 173 4.53 18.31 20.64
N LEU A 174 4.25 18.97 19.54
CA LEU A 174 5.09 20.05 19.04
C LEU A 174 4.36 21.38 19.26
N ALA A 175 4.93 22.25 20.09
CA ALA A 175 4.42 23.61 20.29
C ALA A 175 5.01 24.52 19.22
N ILE A 176 4.21 24.92 18.25
CA ILE A 176 4.58 25.91 17.23
C ILE A 176 3.60 27.08 17.35
N LEU A 177 4.11 28.28 17.56
CA LEU A 177 3.30 29.53 17.62
C LEU A 177 2.13 29.48 18.61
N GLY A 178 2.32 28.82 19.77
CA GLY A 178 1.27 28.74 20.80
C GLY A 178 0.18 27.69 20.55
N MET A 179 0.26 26.94 19.46
CA MET A 179 -0.64 25.80 19.19
C MET A 179 0.07 24.47 19.49
N GLU A 180 -0.55 23.64 20.33
CA GLU A 180 -0.09 22.26 20.54
C GLU A 180 -0.47 21.38 19.34
N LEU A 181 0.46 21.18 18.41
CA LEU A 181 0.28 20.26 17.32
C LEU A 181 0.69 18.84 17.77
N LYS A 182 -0.26 17.92 17.79
CA LYS A 182 0.01 16.49 18.03
C LYS A 182 0.50 15.86 16.74
N ILE A 183 1.81 15.72 16.57
CA ILE A 183 2.41 15.07 15.40
C ILE A 183 2.78 13.63 15.75
N ASN A 184 2.33 12.70 14.93
CA ASN A 184 2.79 11.32 15.05
C ASN A 184 4.20 11.21 14.45
N THR A 185 5.22 11.13 15.31
CA THR A 185 6.63 11.06 14.88
C THR A 185 6.93 9.87 13.97
N SER A 186 6.16 8.77 14.08
CA SER A 186 6.34 7.61 13.22
C SER A 186 5.76 7.80 11.81
N SER A 187 5.03 8.89 11.55
CA SER A 187 4.53 9.23 10.21
C SER A 187 5.51 10.09 9.41
N ILE A 188 6.51 10.69 10.06
CA ILE A 188 7.43 11.66 9.42
C ILE A 188 8.22 10.99 8.28
N LEU A 189 8.88 9.87 8.55
CA LEU A 189 9.68 9.18 7.53
C LEU A 189 8.83 8.66 6.35
N PRO A 190 7.70 7.95 6.57
CA PRO A 190 6.83 7.56 5.47
C PRO A 190 6.33 8.74 4.63
N ILE A 191 5.93 9.84 5.27
CA ILE A 191 5.49 11.05 4.56
C ILE A 191 6.64 11.66 3.75
N ALA A 192 7.84 11.77 4.35
CA ALA A 192 9.02 12.30 3.65
C ALA A 192 9.38 11.45 2.41
N CYS A 193 9.33 10.11 2.53
CA CYS A 193 9.56 9.20 1.42
C CYS A 193 8.57 9.45 0.27
N LEU A 194 7.27 9.50 0.59
CA LEU A 194 6.22 9.71 -0.40
C LEU A 194 6.29 11.11 -1.02
N ALA A 195 6.52 12.14 -0.21
CA ALA A 195 6.60 13.52 -0.69
C ALA A 195 7.81 13.75 -1.59
N LEU A 196 8.97 13.22 -1.23
CA LEU A 196 10.22 13.41 -1.98
C LEU A 196 10.11 12.80 -3.40
N GLY A 197 9.53 11.60 -3.51
CA GLY A 197 9.23 11.00 -4.80
C GLY A 197 8.29 11.84 -5.65
N SER A 198 7.25 12.42 -5.03
CA SER A 198 6.23 13.20 -5.74
C SER A 198 6.68 14.62 -6.12
N ILE A 199 7.65 15.21 -5.42
CA ILE A 199 8.22 16.55 -5.76
C ILE A 199 9.03 16.49 -7.06
N ALA A 200 9.62 15.33 -7.38
CA ALA A 200 10.46 15.15 -8.55
C ALA A 200 9.67 14.89 -9.86
N TYR A 201 8.35 14.76 -9.77
CA TYR A 201 7.44 14.63 -10.90
C TYR A 201 6.65 15.92 -11.15
#